data_4bc0280ea27c38f48bd34fd96a3cd412
#
_entry.id   4bc0280ea27c38f48bd34fd96a3cd412
#
_cell.length_a   1.000
_cell.length_b   1.000
_cell.length_c   1.000
_cell.angle_alpha   90.00
_cell.angle_beta   90.00
_cell.angle_gamma   90.00
#
_symmetry.space_group_name_H-M   'P 1'
#
loop_
_entity.id
_entity.type
_entity.pdbx_description
1 polymer ?
#
loop_
_entity_poly.entity_id
_entity_poly.type
_entity_poly.pdbx_seq_one_letter_code
_entity_poly.pdbx_strand_id
1 'polypeptide(L)'
;AIATGIKFLGTPIIALTVGLLFAVYLLCVTGKMKDFYHVTDETMKTVGPILFITAAGGVLGKVITAAGFVEFMKANADFLASVGIFFPFLISAILKTAQGSSTVAITTTAGIMGMFSDSASMMTALGLNSEMAALLTVMAIGAGAMTVSHANDSYFWVVTNFTGMDP
;
A
#
# COMPACT_ATOMS: atom_id res chain seq x y z
N ALA A 1 15.65 22.69 19.57
CA ALA A 1 16.62 21.56 19.53
C ALA A 1 15.97 20.23 19.98
N ILE A 2 15.35 20.14 21.17
CA ILE A 2 14.74 18.88 21.68
C ILE A 2 13.58 18.44 20.80
N ALA A 3 12.66 19.34 20.45
CA ALA A 3 11.51 19.02 19.58
C ALA A 3 11.96 18.57 18.17
N THR A 4 13.03 19.13 17.64
CA THR A 4 13.61 18.73 16.36
C THR A 4 14.21 17.32 16.44
N GLY A 5 14.90 17.01 17.55
CA GLY A 5 15.44 15.66 17.80
C GLY A 5 14.34 14.59 17.91
N ILE A 6 13.25 14.90 18.64
CA ILE A 6 12.11 13.98 18.77
C ILE A 6 11.43 13.78 17.40
N LYS A 7 11.22 14.83 16.61
CA LYS A 7 10.67 14.71 15.26
C LYS A 7 11.57 13.87 14.34
N PHE A 8 12.89 14.04 14.42
CA PHE A 8 13.85 13.26 13.65
C PHE A 8 13.77 11.76 14.02
N LEU A 9 13.82 11.43 15.31
CA LEU A 9 13.71 10.05 15.79
C LEU A 9 12.33 9.43 15.49
N GLY A 10 11.28 10.24 15.44
CA GLY A 10 9.93 9.81 15.07
C GLY A 10 9.70 9.65 13.57
N THR A 11 10.68 10.01 12.73
CA THR A 11 10.59 9.73 11.28
C THR A 11 10.58 8.22 11.07
N PRO A 12 9.61 7.64 10.31
CA PRO A 12 9.43 6.19 10.21
C PRO A 12 10.71 5.44 9.84
N ILE A 13 11.48 5.93 8.88
CA ILE A 13 12.72 5.29 8.45
C ILE A 13 13.79 5.28 9.56
N ILE A 14 13.88 6.35 10.34
CA ILE A 14 14.82 6.44 11.45
C ILE A 14 14.40 5.52 12.60
N ALA A 15 13.12 5.56 12.98
CA ALA A 15 12.57 4.70 14.01
C ALA A 15 12.76 3.21 13.69
N LEU A 16 12.48 2.81 12.44
CA LEU A 16 12.70 1.43 11.97
C LEU A 16 14.19 1.05 11.97
N THR A 17 15.08 1.96 11.57
CA THR A 17 16.52 1.73 11.57
C THR A 17 17.04 1.53 13.01
N VAL A 18 16.61 2.38 13.95
CA VAL A 18 16.97 2.24 15.37
C VAL A 18 16.44 0.91 15.93
N GLY A 19 15.19 0.54 15.60
CA GLY A 19 14.61 -0.75 15.98
C GLY A 19 15.40 -1.94 15.43
N LEU A 20 15.83 -1.88 14.17
CA LEU A 20 16.67 -2.91 13.55
C LEU A 20 18.04 -3.03 14.27
N LEU A 21 18.71 -1.91 14.51
CA LEU A 21 19.99 -1.92 15.21
C LEU A 21 19.86 -2.48 16.63
N PHE A 22 18.77 -2.14 17.33
CA PHE A 22 18.48 -2.70 18.64
C PHE A 22 18.23 -4.21 18.59
N ALA A 23 17.49 -4.70 17.61
CA ALA A 23 17.27 -6.14 17.39
C ALA A 23 18.59 -6.90 17.14
N VAL A 24 19.46 -6.35 16.28
CA VAL A 24 20.80 -6.91 16.03
C VAL A 24 21.65 -6.93 17.32
N TYR A 25 21.61 -5.83 18.10
CA TYR A 25 22.29 -5.77 19.40
C TYR A 25 21.79 -6.88 20.35
N LEU A 26 20.48 -7.10 20.43
CA LEU A 26 19.90 -8.18 21.24
C LEU A 26 20.38 -9.56 20.80
N LEU A 27 20.46 -9.82 19.48
CA LEU A 27 20.99 -11.08 18.94
C LEU A 27 22.46 -11.29 19.33
N CYS A 28 23.27 -10.21 19.33
CA CYS A 28 24.66 -10.25 19.79
C CYS A 28 24.76 -10.59 21.27
N VAL A 29 24.03 -9.87 22.15
CA VAL A 29 24.10 -10.04 23.61
C VAL A 29 23.55 -11.41 24.05
N THR A 30 22.53 -11.92 23.37
CA THR A 30 21.94 -13.23 23.69
C THR A 30 22.72 -14.41 23.08
N GLY A 31 23.78 -14.14 22.34
CA GLY A 31 24.59 -15.19 21.67
C GLY A 31 23.90 -15.88 20.50
N LYS A 32 22.78 -15.32 20.01
CA LYS A 32 21.96 -15.85 18.92
C LYS A 32 22.30 -15.27 17.55
N MET A 33 23.49 -14.73 17.39
CA MET A 33 23.93 -14.13 16.12
C MET A 33 23.92 -15.12 14.95
N LYS A 34 23.99 -16.41 15.21
CA LYS A 34 23.85 -17.46 14.18
C LYS A 34 22.49 -17.44 13.50
N ASP A 35 21.46 -17.00 14.22
CA ASP A 35 20.08 -16.94 13.70
C ASP A 35 19.86 -15.71 12.80
N PHE A 36 20.79 -14.76 12.81
CA PHE A 36 20.69 -13.53 12.02
C PHE A 36 20.52 -13.80 10.52
N TYR A 37 21.32 -14.70 9.96
CA TYR A 37 21.23 -15.05 8.54
C TYR A 37 19.90 -15.73 8.22
N HIS A 38 19.44 -16.63 9.07
CA HIS A 38 18.17 -17.32 8.88
C HIS A 38 16.98 -16.36 8.94
N VAL A 39 16.93 -15.50 9.96
CA VAL A 39 15.87 -14.48 10.11
C VAL A 39 15.89 -13.49 8.95
N THR A 40 17.07 -13.07 8.50
CA THR A 40 17.21 -12.18 7.34
C THR A 40 16.72 -12.83 6.06
N ASP A 41 17.07 -14.09 5.81
CA ASP A 41 16.62 -14.84 4.63
C ASP A 41 15.09 -15.00 4.60
N GLU A 42 14.47 -15.39 5.73
CA GLU A 42 13.02 -15.49 5.84
C GLU A 42 12.33 -14.12 5.66
N THR A 43 12.94 -13.07 6.20
CA THR A 43 12.44 -11.71 6.01
C THR A 43 12.50 -11.30 4.54
N MET A 44 13.60 -11.57 3.86
CA MET A 44 13.77 -11.23 2.44
C MET A 44 12.82 -12.03 1.54
N LYS A 45 12.55 -13.29 1.86
CA LYS A 45 11.54 -14.10 1.16
C LYS A 45 10.14 -13.49 1.26
N THR A 46 9.83 -12.89 2.40
CA THR A 46 8.53 -12.25 2.64
C THR A 46 8.46 -10.84 2.01
N VAL A 47 9.51 -10.04 2.19
CA VAL A 47 9.53 -8.63 1.76
C VAL A 47 9.81 -8.48 0.26
N GLY A 48 10.64 -9.36 -0.31
CA GLY A 48 11.02 -9.31 -1.72
C GLY A 48 9.82 -9.24 -2.69
N PRO A 49 8.86 -10.17 -2.62
CA PRO A 49 7.65 -10.10 -3.43
C PRO A 49 6.84 -8.81 -3.23
N ILE A 50 6.74 -8.31 -1.99
CA ILE A 50 6.01 -7.07 -1.69
C ILE A 50 6.67 -5.88 -2.38
N LEU A 51 8.00 -5.75 -2.30
CA LEU A 51 8.75 -4.68 -2.98
C LEU A 51 8.57 -4.76 -4.49
N PHE A 52 8.68 -5.96 -5.07
CA PHE A 52 8.51 -6.17 -6.51
C PHE A 52 7.11 -5.78 -6.98
N ILE A 53 6.07 -6.21 -6.26
CA ILE A 53 4.68 -5.91 -6.57
C ILE A 53 4.42 -4.40 -6.44
N THR A 54 4.97 -3.76 -5.41
CA THR A 54 4.85 -2.30 -5.22
C THR A 54 5.49 -1.53 -6.39
N ALA A 55 6.68 -1.95 -6.81
CA ALA A 55 7.35 -1.35 -7.97
C ALA A 55 6.56 -1.57 -9.27
N ALA A 56 6.05 -2.78 -9.50
CA ALA A 56 5.22 -3.11 -10.66
C ALA A 56 3.92 -2.29 -10.69
N GLY A 57 3.26 -2.10 -9.52
CA GLY A 57 2.09 -1.24 -9.38
C GLY A 57 2.38 0.22 -9.77
N GLY A 58 3.51 0.75 -9.32
CA GLY A 58 3.95 2.10 -9.70
C GLY A 58 4.24 2.24 -11.21
N VAL A 59 4.84 1.22 -11.83
CA VAL A 59 5.06 1.18 -13.29
C VAL A 59 3.72 1.14 -14.02
N LEU A 60 2.79 0.28 -13.59
CA LEU A 60 1.45 0.19 -14.18
C LEU A 60 0.72 1.53 -14.11
N GLY A 61 0.79 2.24 -12.98
CA GLY A 61 0.22 3.58 -12.84
C GLY A 61 0.78 4.56 -13.87
N LYS A 62 2.11 4.56 -14.08
CA LYS A 62 2.75 5.40 -15.10
C LYS A 62 2.35 5.00 -16.53
N VAL A 63 2.23 3.71 -16.84
CA VAL A 63 1.79 3.23 -18.14
C VAL A 63 0.36 3.69 -18.44
N ILE A 64 -0.55 3.56 -17.48
CA ILE A 64 -1.95 4.02 -17.59
C ILE A 64 -1.99 5.53 -17.86
N THR A 65 -1.18 6.31 -17.13
CA THR A 65 -1.06 7.76 -17.33
C THR A 65 -0.53 8.07 -18.74
N ALA A 66 0.54 7.41 -19.17
CA ALA A 66 1.14 7.62 -20.49
C ALA A 66 0.23 7.15 -21.65
N ALA A 67 -0.68 6.22 -21.40
CA ALA A 67 -1.68 5.77 -22.36
C ALA A 67 -2.81 6.80 -22.62
N GLY A 68 -2.75 7.99 -22.01
CA GLY A 68 -3.75 9.04 -22.21
C GLY A 68 -5.02 8.87 -21.37
N PHE A 69 -4.97 7.99 -20.36
CA PHE A 69 -6.15 7.76 -19.51
C PHE A 69 -6.53 9.00 -18.71
N VAL A 70 -5.54 9.81 -18.30
CA VAL A 70 -5.79 11.06 -17.58
C VAL A 70 -6.52 12.07 -18.47
N GLU A 71 -6.12 12.18 -19.76
CA GLU A 71 -6.77 13.04 -20.74
C GLU A 71 -8.19 12.56 -21.05
N PHE A 72 -8.39 11.25 -21.20
CA PHE A 72 -9.71 10.66 -21.35
C PHE A 72 -10.62 11.00 -20.15
N MET A 73 -10.09 10.89 -18.96
CA MET A 73 -10.82 11.22 -17.74
C MET A 73 -11.16 12.71 -17.68
N LYS A 74 -10.22 13.61 -17.98
CA LYS A 74 -10.47 15.07 -18.06
C LYS A 74 -11.53 15.41 -19.10
N ALA A 75 -11.56 14.71 -20.23
CA ALA A 75 -12.56 14.92 -21.26
C ALA A 75 -13.98 14.47 -20.84
N ASN A 76 -14.09 13.61 -19.82
CA ASN A 76 -15.34 13.10 -19.26
C ASN A 76 -15.55 13.59 -17.82
N ALA A 77 -15.29 14.88 -17.58
CA ALA A 77 -15.29 15.47 -16.25
C ALA A 77 -16.62 15.33 -15.48
N ASP A 78 -17.75 15.36 -16.19
CA ASP A 78 -19.08 15.17 -15.57
C ASP A 78 -19.26 13.76 -15.00
N PHE A 79 -18.76 12.75 -15.67
CA PHE A 79 -18.71 11.37 -15.15
C PHE A 79 -17.80 11.28 -13.92
N LEU A 80 -16.65 11.95 -13.97
CA LEU A 80 -15.68 11.97 -12.88
C LEU A 80 -16.21 12.67 -11.62
N ALA A 81 -16.94 13.75 -11.78
CA ALA A 81 -17.57 14.44 -10.65
C ALA A 81 -18.54 13.54 -9.88
N SER A 82 -19.17 12.58 -10.58
CA SER A 82 -20.06 11.59 -9.96
C SER A 82 -19.33 10.41 -9.30
N VAL A 83 -18.15 10.02 -9.80
CA VAL A 83 -17.39 8.87 -9.28
C VAL A 83 -16.41 9.30 -8.19
N GLY A 84 -15.68 10.42 -8.39
CA GLY A 84 -14.82 11.04 -7.37
C GLY A 84 -14.03 10.05 -6.51
N ILE A 85 -14.27 10.11 -5.20
CA ILE A 85 -13.62 9.29 -4.18
C ILE A 85 -13.98 7.79 -4.28
N PHE A 86 -15.06 7.42 -4.95
CA PHE A 86 -15.41 6.01 -5.16
C PHE A 86 -14.50 5.32 -6.18
N PHE A 87 -13.82 6.06 -7.04
CA PHE A 87 -12.92 5.47 -8.02
C PHE A 87 -11.78 4.67 -7.39
N PRO A 88 -10.95 5.23 -6.48
CA PRO A 88 -9.90 4.47 -5.81
C PRO A 88 -10.45 3.31 -4.97
N PHE A 89 -11.62 3.47 -4.36
CA PHE A 89 -12.31 2.39 -3.65
C PHE A 89 -12.63 1.23 -4.59
N LEU A 90 -13.26 1.49 -5.73
CA LEU A 90 -13.66 0.46 -6.70
C LEU A 90 -12.46 -0.28 -7.28
N ILE A 91 -11.42 0.45 -7.68
CA ILE A 91 -10.20 -0.17 -8.21
C ILE A 91 -9.57 -1.09 -7.18
N SER A 92 -9.45 -0.63 -5.93
CA SER A 92 -8.90 -1.43 -4.85
C SER A 92 -9.75 -2.67 -4.54
N ALA A 93 -11.08 -2.54 -4.55
CA ALA A 93 -12.00 -3.65 -4.33
C ALA A 93 -11.92 -4.69 -5.47
N ILE A 94 -11.86 -4.25 -6.72
CA ILE A 94 -11.70 -5.15 -7.89
C ILE A 94 -10.37 -5.89 -7.80
N LEU A 95 -9.28 -5.19 -7.54
CA LEU A 95 -7.95 -5.80 -7.40
C LEU A 95 -7.91 -6.79 -6.23
N LYS A 96 -8.50 -6.43 -5.09
CA LYS A 96 -8.60 -7.32 -3.92
C LYS A 96 -9.37 -8.60 -4.28
N THR A 97 -10.52 -8.46 -4.90
CA THR A 97 -11.36 -9.60 -5.28
C THR A 97 -10.64 -10.51 -6.29
N ALA A 98 -9.94 -9.93 -7.26
CA ALA A 98 -9.25 -10.69 -8.31
C ALA A 98 -8.04 -11.47 -7.81
N GLN A 99 -7.23 -10.88 -6.91
CA GLN A 99 -5.92 -11.44 -6.53
C GLN A 99 -5.81 -11.86 -5.06
N GLY A 100 -6.76 -11.50 -4.22
CA GLY A 100 -6.85 -11.90 -2.81
C GLY A 100 -6.00 -11.10 -1.81
N SER A 101 -4.94 -10.42 -2.23
CA SER A 101 -4.03 -9.71 -1.33
C SER A 101 -4.44 -8.26 -1.11
N SER A 102 -4.78 -7.90 0.13
CA SER A 102 -5.07 -6.50 0.50
C SER A 102 -3.86 -5.59 0.31
N THR A 103 -2.66 -6.05 0.66
CA THR A 103 -1.41 -5.29 0.49
C THR A 103 -1.17 -4.94 -0.98
N VAL A 104 -1.33 -5.91 -1.88
CA VAL A 104 -1.16 -5.70 -3.32
C VAL A 104 -2.25 -4.77 -3.86
N ALA A 105 -3.50 -4.94 -3.44
CA ALA A 105 -4.60 -4.06 -3.85
C ALA A 105 -4.33 -2.61 -3.44
N ILE A 106 -3.91 -2.37 -2.18
CA ILE A 106 -3.59 -1.03 -1.67
C ILE A 106 -2.42 -0.42 -2.44
N THR A 107 -1.30 -1.12 -2.55
CA THR A 107 -0.07 -0.58 -3.15
C THR A 107 -0.23 -0.33 -4.65
N THR A 108 -0.90 -1.24 -5.36
CA THR A 108 -1.18 -1.08 -6.80
C THR A 108 -2.13 0.08 -7.05
N THR A 109 -3.23 0.17 -6.28
CA THR A 109 -4.19 1.28 -6.43
C THR A 109 -3.54 2.61 -6.08
N ALA A 110 -2.74 2.68 -5.02
CA ALA A 110 -1.99 3.89 -4.69
C ALA A 110 -1.01 4.29 -5.80
N GLY A 111 -0.33 3.32 -6.42
CA GLY A 111 0.53 3.55 -7.57
C GLY A 111 -0.22 4.10 -8.79
N ILE A 112 -1.42 3.59 -9.07
CA ILE A 112 -2.30 4.07 -10.15
C ILE A 112 -2.77 5.50 -9.86
N MET A 113 -3.18 5.78 -8.63
CA MET A 113 -3.67 7.10 -8.23
C MET A 113 -2.59 8.18 -8.32
N GLY A 114 -1.35 7.86 -8.02
CA GLY A 114 -0.24 8.81 -8.00
C GLY A 114 -0.34 9.82 -6.86
N MET A 115 0.37 10.93 -6.98
CA MET A 115 0.40 11.97 -5.95
C MET A 115 -0.52 13.14 -6.32
N PHE A 116 -1.23 13.69 -5.34
CA PHE A 116 -2.13 14.84 -5.54
C PHE A 116 -1.39 16.14 -5.96
N SER A 117 -0.09 16.23 -5.72
CA SER A 117 0.76 17.33 -6.17
C SER A 117 1.25 17.20 -7.62
N ASP A 118 1.06 16.03 -8.24
CA ASP A 118 1.44 15.79 -9.63
C ASP A 118 0.25 16.09 -10.56
N SER A 119 0.39 17.10 -11.41
CA SER A 119 -0.66 17.51 -12.36
C SER A 119 -1.03 16.44 -13.39
N ALA A 120 -0.16 15.46 -13.62
CA ALA A 120 -0.39 14.33 -14.51
C ALA A 120 -0.97 13.10 -13.80
N SER A 121 -1.19 13.17 -12.49
CA SER A 121 -1.70 12.03 -11.71
C SER A 121 -3.21 11.81 -11.89
N MET A 122 -3.64 10.58 -11.62
CA MET A 122 -5.06 10.24 -11.58
C MET A 122 -5.79 11.01 -10.48
N MET A 123 -5.16 11.27 -9.35
CA MET A 123 -5.75 12.07 -8.27
C MET A 123 -6.14 13.47 -8.76
N THR A 124 -5.25 14.12 -9.51
CA THR A 124 -5.51 15.44 -10.10
C THR A 124 -6.61 15.39 -11.16
N ALA A 125 -6.63 14.34 -11.98
CA ALA A 125 -7.68 14.14 -12.98
C ALA A 125 -9.07 13.96 -12.36
N LEU A 126 -9.15 13.34 -11.17
CA LEU A 126 -10.38 13.17 -10.39
C LEU A 126 -10.75 14.39 -9.54
N GLY A 127 -9.99 15.48 -9.60
CA GLY A 127 -10.22 16.66 -8.77
C GLY A 127 -9.85 16.48 -7.29
N LEU A 128 -9.09 15.45 -6.94
CA LEU A 128 -8.66 15.13 -5.58
C LEU A 128 -7.34 15.84 -5.23
N ASN A 129 -7.33 17.18 -5.28
CA ASN A 129 -6.12 18.01 -5.28
C ASN A 129 -5.76 18.61 -3.92
N SER A 130 -6.35 18.14 -2.83
CA SER A 130 -6.07 18.64 -1.48
C SER A 130 -5.49 17.56 -0.58
N GLU A 131 -4.81 17.97 0.49
CA GLU A 131 -4.31 17.03 1.50
C GLU A 131 -5.46 16.19 2.12
N MET A 132 -6.62 16.83 2.35
CA MET A 132 -7.80 16.13 2.85
C MET A 132 -8.31 15.10 1.83
N ALA A 133 -8.35 15.45 0.53
CA ALA A 133 -8.72 14.53 -0.52
C ALA A 133 -7.72 13.36 -0.63
N ALA A 134 -6.42 13.62 -0.47
CA ALA A 134 -5.40 12.57 -0.42
C ALA A 134 -5.63 11.61 0.74
N LEU A 135 -5.93 12.12 1.93
CA LEU A 135 -6.22 11.32 3.11
C LEU A 135 -7.47 10.47 2.92
N LEU A 136 -8.55 11.05 2.40
CA LEU A 136 -9.77 10.34 2.06
C LEU A 136 -9.54 9.28 0.96
N THR A 137 -8.67 9.55 -0.01
CA THR A 137 -8.28 8.58 -1.04
C THR A 137 -7.58 7.38 -0.43
N VAL A 138 -6.64 7.58 0.49
CA VAL A 138 -5.98 6.48 1.22
C VAL A 138 -7.00 5.65 1.99
N MET A 139 -7.94 6.30 2.68
CA MET A 139 -9.02 5.60 3.39
C MET A 139 -9.93 4.82 2.43
N ALA A 140 -10.28 5.38 1.28
CA ALA A 140 -11.09 4.73 0.26
C ALA A 140 -10.38 3.50 -0.33
N ILE A 141 -9.08 3.60 -0.62
CA ILE A 141 -8.24 2.48 -1.06
C ILE A 141 -8.22 1.37 0.00
N GLY A 142 -7.99 1.73 1.26
CA GLY A 142 -8.00 0.78 2.38
C GLY A 142 -9.36 0.08 2.54
N ALA A 143 -10.45 0.83 2.50
CA ALA A 143 -11.80 0.29 2.56
C ALA A 143 -12.07 -0.66 1.38
N GLY A 144 -11.68 -0.30 0.15
CA GLY A 144 -11.80 -1.15 -1.03
C GLY A 144 -11.01 -2.46 -0.89
N ALA A 145 -9.79 -2.39 -0.37
CA ALA A 145 -8.94 -3.56 -0.15
C ALA A 145 -9.44 -4.50 0.97
N MET A 146 -10.43 -4.09 1.74
CA MET A 146 -11.00 -4.88 2.83
C MET A 146 -12.46 -5.31 2.58
N THR A 147 -13.03 -4.97 1.41
CA THR A 147 -14.44 -5.25 1.11
C THR A 147 -14.78 -6.72 0.98
N VAL A 148 -13.91 -7.50 0.35
CA VAL A 148 -14.14 -8.92 0.09
C VAL A 148 -12.91 -9.73 0.49
N SER A 149 -13.13 -10.71 1.35
CA SER A 149 -12.14 -11.72 1.70
C SER A 149 -12.75 -13.09 1.42
N HIS A 150 -12.11 -13.87 0.55
CA HIS A 150 -12.58 -15.19 0.16
C HIS A 150 -11.40 -16.15 -0.04
N ALA A 151 -11.64 -17.32 -0.59
CA ALA A 151 -10.68 -18.43 -0.65
C ALA A 151 -9.32 -18.11 -1.32
N ASN A 152 -9.18 -17.01 -2.07
CA ASN A 152 -7.90 -16.54 -2.61
C ASN A 152 -7.10 -15.66 -1.65
N ASP A 153 -7.65 -15.32 -0.49
CA ASP A 153 -7.04 -14.47 0.52
C ASP A 153 -6.45 -15.31 1.66
N SER A 154 -5.17 -15.15 1.94
CA SER A 154 -4.51 -15.83 3.06
C SER A 154 -5.13 -15.50 4.42
N TYR A 155 -5.64 -14.28 4.60
CA TYR A 155 -6.31 -13.86 5.83
C TYR A 155 -7.63 -14.62 6.04
N PHE A 156 -8.37 -14.91 4.98
CA PHE A 156 -9.56 -15.76 5.02
C PHE A 156 -9.24 -17.13 5.67
N TRP A 157 -8.18 -17.79 5.22
CA TRP A 157 -7.75 -19.08 5.76
C TRP A 157 -7.23 -19.00 7.19
N VAL A 158 -6.55 -17.92 7.54
CA VAL A 158 -6.13 -17.70 8.93
C VAL A 158 -7.34 -17.60 9.85
N VAL A 159 -8.32 -16.77 9.48
CA VAL A 159 -9.53 -16.60 10.31
C VAL A 159 -10.34 -17.89 10.41
N THR A 160 -10.63 -18.56 9.30
CA THR A 160 -11.41 -19.81 9.29
C THR A 160 -10.74 -20.92 10.10
N ASN A 161 -9.42 -21.09 9.96
CA ASN A 161 -8.68 -22.11 10.71
C ASN A 161 -8.64 -21.83 12.22
N PHE A 162 -8.46 -20.58 12.63
CA PHE A 162 -8.39 -20.25 14.06
C PHE A 162 -9.76 -20.18 14.73
N THR A 163 -10.82 -19.89 14.00
CA THR A 163 -12.18 -19.82 14.54
C THR A 163 -12.95 -21.14 14.43
N GLY A 164 -12.42 -22.11 13.68
CA GLY A 164 -13.11 -23.37 13.41
C GLY A 164 -14.35 -23.22 12.53
N MET A 165 -14.42 -22.12 11.76
CA MET A 165 -15.49 -21.91 10.78
C MET A 165 -15.27 -22.81 9.57
N ASP A 166 -16.34 -23.34 9.03
CA ASP A 166 -16.32 -24.09 7.78
C ASP A 166 -16.30 -23.08 6.61
N PRO A 167 -15.32 -23.15 5.70
CA PRO A 167 -15.17 -22.16 4.61
C PRO A 167 -16.27 -22.26 3.54
#